data_b0624da40afd107eec202e71c5b571bd
#
_entry.id   b0624da40afd107eec202e71c5b571bd
#
_cell.length_a   1.000
_cell.length_b   1.000
_cell.length_c   1.000
_cell.angle_alpha   90.00
_cell.angle_beta   90.00
_cell.angle_gamma   90.00
#
_symmetry.space_group_name_H-M   'P 1'
#
loop_
_entity.id
_entity.type
_entity.pdbx_description
1 polymer ?
#
loop_
_entity_poly.entity_id
_entity_poly.type
_entity_poly.pdbx_seq_one_letter_code
_entity_poly.pdbx_strand_id
1 'polypeptide(L)'
;MSAPVRIGAVGYLNARPLTWALDADPRRWAIRYDLPSVCSSLLDEGDVDLGLVPSIDFLQEPDYRFVPGVGIGSRGPVASVALFTRVPVERIQSIALDTSSRTSVTLVRVLCKHRFAIAQEFVAHGPDLKSMVMAADAGLLIGDPALEADHLALGLRKIDLGEEWTAMTGLPFIYAAWTGRSGAVTSSDVEALQQAQRVGVESVDAIAAEYGRGDARRTARAAAYLRDNVKYGLGPDEAAGLQLFLNYAADLRLAPRRRTLEFF
;
A
#
# COMPACT_ATOMS: atom_id res chain seq x y z
N MET A 1 0.28 -1.85 34.56
CA MET A 1 0.06 -2.21 33.14
C MET A 1 0.57 -1.06 32.32
N SER A 2 1.38 -1.29 31.30
CA SER A 2 1.82 -0.25 30.35
C SER A 2 0.61 0.31 29.59
N ALA A 3 0.70 1.57 29.13
CA ALA A 3 -0.30 2.11 28.23
C ALA A 3 -0.34 1.28 26.92
N PRO A 4 -1.51 1.20 26.23
CA PRO A 4 -1.59 0.53 24.94
C PRO A 4 -0.71 1.21 23.90
N VAL A 5 -0.16 0.43 22.98
CA VAL A 5 0.54 0.96 21.80
C VAL A 5 -0.47 1.64 20.90
N ARG A 6 -0.23 2.90 20.55
CA ARG A 6 -1.10 3.69 19.67
C ARG A 6 -0.77 3.37 18.22
N ILE A 7 -1.77 2.91 17.46
CA ILE A 7 -1.59 2.43 16.09
C ILE A 7 -2.42 3.27 15.12
N GLY A 8 -1.79 3.76 14.06
CA GLY A 8 -2.46 4.27 12.87
C GLY A 8 -2.55 3.17 11.80
N ALA A 9 -3.75 2.79 11.39
CA ALA A 9 -3.97 1.75 10.38
C ALA A 9 -4.84 2.24 9.23
N VAL A 10 -4.60 1.67 8.04
CA VAL A 10 -5.38 2.00 6.85
C VAL A 10 -6.70 1.26 6.87
N GLY A 11 -7.80 1.97 6.55
CA GLY A 11 -9.15 1.42 6.55
C GLY A 11 -9.53 0.58 5.32
N TYR A 12 -8.59 0.30 4.39
CA TYR A 12 -8.86 -0.49 3.18
C TYR A 12 -8.87 -1.99 3.44
N LEU A 13 -9.54 -2.74 2.56
CA LEU A 13 -9.67 -4.19 2.62
C LEU A 13 -8.31 -4.91 2.74
N ASN A 14 -7.28 -4.47 2.00
CA ASN A 14 -5.95 -5.08 2.03
C ASN A 14 -5.23 -4.96 3.38
N ALA A 15 -5.61 -4.02 4.23
CA ALA A 15 -5.02 -3.85 5.56
C ALA A 15 -5.70 -4.73 6.62
N ARG A 16 -6.95 -5.16 6.38
CA ARG A 16 -7.73 -5.93 7.36
C ARG A 16 -7.04 -7.18 7.89
N PRO A 17 -6.36 -8.02 7.10
CA PRO A 17 -5.63 -9.16 7.64
C PRO A 17 -4.52 -8.79 8.63
N LEU A 18 -3.96 -7.58 8.57
CA LEU A 18 -2.95 -7.13 9.53
C LEU A 18 -3.56 -6.56 10.82
N THR A 19 -4.82 -6.16 10.80
CA THR A 19 -5.50 -5.55 11.95
C THR A 19 -6.56 -6.44 12.60
N TRP A 20 -7.01 -7.50 11.92
CA TRP A 20 -8.14 -8.36 12.32
C TRP A 20 -8.04 -8.88 13.74
N ALA A 21 -6.89 -9.43 14.11
CA ALA A 21 -6.66 -9.96 15.45
C ALA A 21 -6.29 -8.86 16.46
N LEU A 22 -5.77 -7.71 16.01
CA LEU A 22 -5.43 -6.61 16.89
C LEU A 22 -6.66 -5.92 17.46
N ASP A 23 -7.74 -5.80 16.68
CA ASP A 23 -9.02 -5.24 17.12
C ASP A 23 -9.63 -5.99 18.32
N ALA A 24 -9.25 -7.25 18.50
CA ALA A 24 -9.72 -8.08 19.61
C ALA A 24 -9.00 -7.83 20.95
N ASP A 25 -7.86 -7.09 20.96
CA ASP A 25 -7.11 -6.77 22.17
C ASP A 25 -6.91 -5.24 22.36
N PRO A 26 -7.98 -4.51 22.73
CA PRO A 26 -7.91 -3.06 22.90
C PRO A 26 -7.11 -2.63 24.14
N ARG A 27 -6.71 -3.57 25.01
CA ARG A 27 -5.81 -3.26 26.16
C ARG A 27 -4.37 -3.15 25.73
N ARG A 28 -3.98 -3.84 24.66
CA ARG A 28 -2.64 -3.80 24.09
C ARG A 28 -2.52 -2.78 22.95
N TRP A 29 -3.58 -2.64 22.12
CA TRP A 29 -3.57 -1.87 20.89
C TRP A 29 -4.66 -0.81 20.88
N ALA A 30 -4.28 0.46 20.77
CA ALA A 30 -5.21 1.56 20.54
C ALA A 30 -5.17 1.93 19.06
N ILE A 31 -6.10 1.37 18.27
CA ILE A 31 -6.09 1.48 16.81
C ILE A 31 -6.99 2.63 16.36
N ARG A 32 -6.44 3.47 15.50
CA ARG A 32 -7.15 4.49 14.74
C ARG A 32 -7.07 4.17 13.25
N TYR A 33 -8.22 4.15 12.58
CA TYR A 33 -8.32 3.88 11.15
C TYR A 33 -8.45 5.19 10.37
N ASP A 34 -7.57 5.39 9.37
CA ASP A 34 -7.54 6.58 8.53
C ASP A 34 -7.05 6.23 7.10
N LEU A 35 -6.95 7.27 6.24
CA LEU A 35 -6.30 7.16 4.94
C LEU A 35 -4.77 6.99 5.10
N PRO A 36 -4.07 6.35 4.15
CA PRO A 36 -2.62 6.13 4.24
C PRO A 36 -1.81 7.40 4.54
N SER A 37 -2.13 8.51 3.87
CA SER A 37 -1.45 9.80 4.09
C SER A 37 -1.71 10.39 5.48
N VAL A 38 -2.89 10.16 6.06
CA VAL A 38 -3.23 10.60 7.42
C VAL A 38 -2.48 9.76 8.45
N CYS A 39 -2.40 8.43 8.25
CA CYS A 39 -1.59 7.55 9.11
C CYS A 39 -0.12 7.99 9.13
N SER A 40 0.42 8.41 7.97
CA SER A 40 1.78 8.95 7.88
C SER A 40 1.94 10.22 8.72
N SER A 41 1.01 11.19 8.60
CA SER A 41 1.06 12.43 9.38
C SER A 41 0.97 12.17 10.89
N LEU A 42 0.09 11.27 11.32
CA LEU A 42 -0.02 10.88 12.73
C LEU A 42 1.27 10.25 13.28
N LEU A 43 1.99 9.46 12.46
CA LEU A 43 3.26 8.89 12.83
C LEU A 43 4.36 9.96 12.88
N ASP A 44 4.42 10.85 11.91
CA ASP A 44 5.38 11.95 11.85
C ASP A 44 5.23 12.90 13.06
N GLU A 45 3.99 13.20 13.44
CA GLU A 45 3.63 14.07 14.57
C GLU A 45 3.80 13.38 15.94
N GLY A 46 3.94 12.05 15.98
CA GLY A 46 4.03 11.26 17.21
C GLY A 46 2.69 11.02 17.90
N ASP A 47 1.59 11.20 17.20
CA ASP A 47 0.24 10.91 17.69
C ASP A 47 -0.02 9.39 17.74
N VAL A 48 0.71 8.61 16.93
CA VAL A 48 0.76 7.16 17.00
C VAL A 48 2.20 6.68 17.17
N ASP A 49 2.38 5.53 17.81
CA ASP A 49 3.69 4.91 18.06
C ASP A 49 4.11 4.04 16.86
N LEU A 50 3.11 3.44 16.19
CA LEU A 50 3.30 2.59 15.02
C LEU A 50 2.23 2.92 13.97
N GLY A 51 2.62 3.02 12.70
CA GLY A 51 1.73 3.26 11.57
C GLY A 51 1.83 2.15 10.52
N LEU A 52 0.68 1.68 10.00
CA LEU A 52 0.66 0.95 8.73
C LEU A 52 0.67 2.01 7.62
N VAL A 53 1.86 2.42 7.23
CA VAL A 53 2.08 3.57 6.35
C VAL A 53 2.67 3.18 5.01
N PRO A 54 2.57 4.04 3.98
CA PRO A 54 3.24 3.84 2.70
C PRO A 54 4.72 3.54 2.88
N SER A 55 5.22 2.51 2.20
CA SER A 55 6.60 2.03 2.39
C SER A 55 7.68 3.09 2.07
N ILE A 56 7.36 4.06 1.21
CA ILE A 56 8.25 5.19 0.88
C ILE A 56 8.51 6.11 2.09
N ASP A 57 7.59 6.16 3.05
CA ASP A 57 7.69 7.05 4.21
C ASP A 57 8.84 6.67 5.14
N PHE A 58 9.34 5.44 5.04
CA PHE A 58 10.59 5.04 5.70
C PHE A 58 11.77 5.99 5.42
N LEU A 59 11.79 6.64 4.25
CA LEU A 59 12.85 7.57 3.88
C LEU A 59 12.67 8.98 4.46
N GLN A 60 11.52 9.29 5.10
CA GLN A 60 11.27 10.62 5.67
C GLN A 60 12.11 10.84 6.92
N GLU A 61 12.10 9.86 7.84
CA GLU A 61 12.78 9.97 9.13
C GLU A 61 13.91 8.95 9.25
N PRO A 62 15.12 9.35 9.72
CA PRO A 62 16.26 8.45 9.86
C PRO A 62 16.07 7.38 10.94
N ASP A 63 15.13 7.63 11.86
CA ASP A 63 14.87 6.77 13.01
C ASP A 63 13.76 5.74 12.78
N TYR A 64 13.12 5.75 11.61
CA TYR A 64 12.08 4.78 11.27
C TYR A 64 12.65 3.37 11.08
N ARG A 65 11.90 2.40 11.61
CA ARG A 65 12.14 0.96 11.50
C ARG A 65 10.88 0.27 11.00
N PHE A 66 11.05 -0.79 10.22
CA PHE A 66 9.96 -1.67 9.85
C PHE A 66 9.80 -2.81 10.86
N VAL A 67 8.57 -3.25 11.07
CA VAL A 67 8.32 -4.54 11.72
C VAL A 67 8.76 -5.66 10.78
N PRO A 68 9.68 -6.55 11.20
CA PRO A 68 10.18 -7.60 10.33
C PRO A 68 9.09 -8.63 9.99
N GLY A 69 9.12 -9.13 8.75
CA GLY A 69 8.26 -10.22 8.31
C GLY A 69 6.82 -9.85 7.95
N VAL A 70 6.41 -8.59 8.13
CA VAL A 70 5.01 -8.16 7.93
C VAL A 70 4.92 -6.92 7.05
N GLY A 71 4.12 -7.00 5.98
CA GLY A 71 3.85 -5.89 5.07
C GLY A 71 2.67 -6.17 4.16
N ILE A 72 2.29 -5.21 3.36
CA ILE A 72 1.29 -5.33 2.29
C ILE A 72 2.02 -5.26 0.96
N GLY A 73 2.07 -6.35 0.23
CA GLY A 73 2.77 -6.45 -1.04
C GLY A 73 2.03 -7.24 -2.09
N SER A 74 2.67 -7.40 -3.26
CA SER A 74 2.25 -8.33 -4.31
C SER A 74 3.48 -8.88 -5.06
N ARG A 75 3.30 -10.05 -5.66
CA ARG A 75 4.21 -10.59 -6.68
C ARG A 75 3.38 -10.80 -7.95
N GLY A 76 3.52 -9.93 -8.94
CA GLY A 76 2.58 -9.80 -10.04
C GLY A 76 1.41 -8.86 -9.72
N PRO A 77 0.23 -9.06 -10.31
CA PRO A 77 -0.88 -8.12 -10.20
C PRO A 77 -1.38 -7.96 -8.77
N VAL A 78 -1.56 -6.70 -8.35
CA VAL A 78 -2.12 -6.34 -7.04
C VAL A 78 -3.62 -6.09 -7.08
N ALA A 79 -4.17 -5.85 -8.25
CA ALA A 79 -5.56 -5.51 -8.54
C ALA A 79 -6.06 -4.15 -7.99
N SER A 80 -5.50 -3.64 -6.90
CA SER A 80 -5.95 -2.43 -6.18
C SER A 80 -5.00 -1.24 -6.29
N VAL A 81 -4.00 -1.27 -7.18
CA VAL A 81 -3.12 -0.14 -7.50
C VAL A 81 -2.91 -0.13 -9.00
N ALA A 82 -3.57 0.77 -9.72
CA ALA A 82 -3.57 0.73 -11.16
C ALA A 82 -3.69 2.12 -11.80
N LEU A 83 -3.14 2.23 -13.03
CA LEU A 83 -3.48 3.27 -13.97
C LEU A 83 -4.70 2.84 -14.81
N PHE A 84 -5.65 3.74 -14.94
CA PHE A 84 -6.80 3.60 -15.81
C PHE A 84 -6.70 4.62 -16.94
N THR A 85 -6.72 4.18 -18.21
CA THR A 85 -6.41 5.05 -19.34
C THR A 85 -7.29 4.75 -20.55
N ARG A 86 -7.58 5.79 -21.37
CA ARG A 86 -8.24 5.65 -22.67
C ARG A 86 -7.27 5.41 -23.82
N VAL A 87 -6.00 5.73 -23.62
CA VAL A 87 -4.95 5.66 -24.65
C VAL A 87 -3.96 4.54 -24.34
N PRO A 88 -3.20 4.02 -25.31
CA PRO A 88 -2.06 3.15 -25.03
C PRO A 88 -1.04 3.85 -24.11
N VAL A 89 -0.32 3.07 -23.30
CA VAL A 89 0.60 3.61 -22.29
C VAL A 89 1.66 4.55 -22.88
N GLU A 90 2.12 4.24 -24.08
CA GLU A 90 3.12 5.01 -24.82
C GLU A 90 2.62 6.40 -25.28
N ARG A 91 1.30 6.63 -25.21
CA ARG A 91 0.65 7.88 -25.60
C ARG A 91 0.12 8.71 -24.44
N ILE A 92 0.38 8.27 -23.21
CA ILE A 92 -0.04 9.01 -22.00
C ILE A 92 0.86 10.25 -21.88
N GLN A 93 0.22 11.44 -21.89
CA GLN A 93 0.88 12.75 -21.72
C GLN A 93 0.57 13.36 -20.35
N SER A 94 -0.52 12.91 -19.70
CA SER A 94 -0.93 13.42 -18.39
C SER A 94 -1.51 12.31 -17.51
N ILE A 95 -1.18 12.35 -16.21
CA ILE A 95 -1.66 11.38 -15.21
C ILE A 95 -2.23 12.12 -14.01
N ALA A 96 -3.52 11.93 -13.74
CA ALA A 96 -4.15 12.35 -12.49
C ALA A 96 -3.77 11.37 -11.38
N LEU A 97 -3.24 11.89 -10.27
CA LEU A 97 -2.69 11.10 -9.16
C LEU A 97 -3.63 11.15 -7.94
N ASP A 98 -4.09 9.99 -7.49
CA ASP A 98 -4.64 9.84 -6.15
C ASP A 98 -3.52 10.05 -5.12
N THR A 99 -3.55 11.20 -4.47
CA THR A 99 -2.52 11.62 -3.51
C THR A 99 -2.66 10.98 -2.13
N SER A 100 -3.65 10.11 -1.92
CA SER A 100 -3.83 9.39 -0.66
C SER A 100 -2.74 8.35 -0.38
N SER A 101 -1.96 7.91 -1.40
CA SER A 101 -0.85 6.97 -1.26
C SER A 101 0.45 7.48 -1.85
N ARG A 102 1.38 7.90 -1.01
CA ARG A 102 2.72 8.36 -1.41
C ARG A 102 3.53 7.28 -2.13
N THR A 103 3.45 6.01 -1.70
CA THR A 103 4.13 4.89 -2.36
C THR A 103 3.65 4.69 -3.80
N SER A 104 2.34 4.69 -4.04
CA SER A 104 1.78 4.45 -5.38
C SER A 104 2.07 5.61 -6.33
N VAL A 105 2.05 6.85 -5.84
CA VAL A 105 2.48 8.04 -6.58
C VAL A 105 3.97 7.94 -6.96
N THR A 106 4.81 7.48 -6.05
CA THR A 106 6.24 7.25 -6.33
C THR A 106 6.44 6.11 -7.32
N LEU A 107 5.72 4.98 -7.14
CA LEU A 107 5.80 3.82 -8.02
C LEU A 107 5.45 4.15 -9.46
N VAL A 108 4.36 4.88 -9.70
CA VAL A 108 4.00 5.26 -11.07
C VAL A 108 5.07 6.13 -11.73
N ARG A 109 5.71 7.03 -10.98
CA ARG A 109 6.82 7.87 -11.49
C ARG A 109 8.05 7.01 -11.83
N VAL A 110 8.39 6.04 -10.99
CA VAL A 110 9.46 5.05 -11.25
C VAL A 110 9.15 4.25 -12.51
N LEU A 111 7.92 3.72 -12.65
CA LEU A 111 7.51 2.94 -13.81
C LEU A 111 7.48 3.78 -15.09
N CYS A 112 7.00 5.02 -15.05
CA CYS A 112 7.05 5.92 -16.19
C CYS A 112 8.48 6.12 -16.71
N LYS A 113 9.45 6.24 -15.80
CA LYS A 113 10.87 6.44 -16.17
C LYS A 113 11.55 5.17 -16.66
N HIS A 114 11.36 4.04 -15.94
CA HIS A 114 12.19 2.85 -16.12
C HIS A 114 11.51 1.73 -16.93
N ARG A 115 10.17 1.72 -16.98
CA ARG A 115 9.38 0.66 -17.64
C ARG A 115 8.68 1.17 -18.90
N PHE A 116 7.97 2.29 -18.79
CA PHE A 116 7.17 2.82 -19.91
C PHE A 116 7.96 3.77 -20.80
N ALA A 117 9.05 4.35 -20.29
CA ALA A 117 9.89 5.32 -21.00
C ALA A 117 9.09 6.51 -21.56
N ILE A 118 8.12 7.02 -20.80
CA ILE A 118 7.27 8.16 -21.17
C ILE A 118 7.64 9.40 -20.33
N ALA A 119 7.39 10.58 -20.92
CA ALA A 119 7.50 11.87 -20.25
C ALA A 119 6.10 12.49 -20.21
N GLN A 120 5.54 12.65 -19.00
CA GLN A 120 4.16 13.06 -18.78
C GLN A 120 4.06 14.09 -17.66
N GLU A 121 2.98 14.85 -17.68
CA GLU A 121 2.60 15.72 -16.57
C GLU A 121 1.87 14.92 -15.48
N PHE A 122 2.04 15.34 -14.24
CA PHE A 122 1.34 14.77 -13.10
C PHE A 122 0.45 15.82 -12.45
N VAL A 123 -0.84 15.49 -12.29
CA VAL A 123 -1.85 16.38 -11.69
C VAL A 123 -2.38 15.74 -10.41
N ALA A 124 -2.30 16.45 -9.27
CA ALA A 124 -2.91 15.99 -8.03
C ALA A 124 -4.44 15.94 -8.17
N HIS A 125 -5.06 14.84 -7.73
CA HIS A 125 -6.50 14.64 -7.87
C HIS A 125 -7.06 13.83 -6.68
N GLY A 126 -8.35 13.95 -6.41
CA GLY A 126 -9.06 13.05 -5.50
C GLY A 126 -9.36 11.68 -6.16
N PRO A 127 -9.73 10.65 -5.38
CA PRO A 127 -9.90 9.27 -5.86
C PRO A 127 -11.23 9.01 -6.57
N ASP A 128 -11.62 9.87 -7.52
CA ASP A 128 -12.77 9.69 -8.38
C ASP A 128 -12.33 9.42 -9.81
N LEU A 129 -12.44 8.16 -10.25
CA LEU A 129 -11.93 7.70 -11.54
C LEU A 129 -12.51 8.46 -12.71
N LYS A 130 -13.81 8.77 -12.67
CA LYS A 130 -14.49 9.44 -13.79
C LYS A 130 -13.95 10.85 -13.97
N SER A 131 -13.82 11.62 -12.92
CA SER A 131 -13.26 12.98 -12.98
C SER A 131 -11.75 12.96 -13.30
N MET A 132 -10.99 11.97 -12.81
CA MET A 132 -9.56 11.82 -13.12
C MET A 132 -9.34 11.67 -14.63
N VAL A 133 -10.07 10.76 -15.31
CA VAL A 133 -9.90 10.53 -16.75
C VAL A 133 -10.60 11.58 -17.64
N MET A 134 -11.35 12.50 -17.05
CA MET A 134 -11.78 13.74 -17.73
C MET A 134 -10.70 14.82 -17.66
N ALA A 135 -9.88 14.83 -16.62
CA ALA A 135 -8.84 15.83 -16.39
C ALA A 135 -7.48 15.44 -17.00
N ALA A 136 -7.23 14.15 -17.24
CA ALA A 136 -5.97 13.62 -17.74
C ALA A 136 -6.16 12.38 -18.61
N ASP A 137 -5.11 11.97 -19.37
CA ASP A 137 -5.14 10.77 -20.22
C ASP A 137 -5.25 9.49 -19.39
N ALA A 138 -4.73 9.51 -18.17
CA ALA A 138 -4.80 8.39 -17.22
C ALA A 138 -5.08 8.88 -15.80
N GLY A 139 -5.69 8.01 -14.99
CA GLY A 139 -5.86 8.20 -13.54
C GLY A 139 -5.18 7.09 -12.76
N LEU A 140 -4.31 7.44 -11.79
CA LEU A 140 -3.81 6.51 -10.78
C LEU A 140 -4.83 6.42 -9.65
N LEU A 141 -5.39 5.24 -9.44
CA LEU A 141 -6.32 4.97 -8.35
C LEU A 141 -5.81 3.82 -7.48
N ILE A 142 -6.07 3.90 -6.17
CA ILE A 142 -5.57 2.91 -5.20
C ILE A 142 -6.67 2.38 -4.28
N GLY A 143 -6.36 1.29 -3.57
CA GLY A 143 -7.20 0.69 -2.53
C GLY A 143 -8.56 0.20 -3.03
N ASP A 144 -9.56 0.24 -2.15
CA ASP A 144 -10.91 -0.24 -2.46
C ASP A 144 -11.55 0.48 -3.67
N PRO A 145 -11.37 1.80 -3.87
CA PRO A 145 -11.84 2.46 -5.10
C PRO A 145 -11.28 1.85 -6.38
N ALA A 146 -9.99 1.47 -6.41
CA ALA A 146 -9.38 0.83 -7.58
C ALA A 146 -9.86 -0.62 -7.77
N LEU A 147 -10.06 -1.35 -6.67
CA LEU A 147 -10.57 -2.72 -6.67
C LEU A 147 -12.02 -2.80 -7.18
N GLU A 148 -12.83 -1.81 -6.83
CA GLU A 148 -14.27 -1.76 -7.16
C GLU A 148 -14.56 -1.03 -8.48
N ALA A 149 -13.56 -0.36 -9.08
CA ALA A 149 -13.74 0.44 -10.29
C ALA A 149 -14.27 -0.39 -11.47
N ASP A 150 -15.42 0.00 -11.99
CA ASP A 150 -15.95 -0.53 -13.26
C ASP A 150 -15.34 0.22 -14.46
N HIS A 151 -14.05 -0.04 -14.68
CA HIS A 151 -13.29 0.61 -15.74
C HIS A 151 -13.76 0.23 -17.15
N LEU A 152 -14.34 -0.97 -17.32
CA LEU A 152 -14.86 -1.43 -18.60
C LEU A 152 -16.10 -0.64 -19.03
N ALA A 153 -17.00 -0.34 -18.09
CA ALA A 153 -18.16 0.53 -18.36
C ALA A 153 -17.76 1.96 -18.77
N LEU A 154 -16.54 2.39 -18.37
CA LEU A 154 -15.98 3.69 -18.78
C LEU A 154 -15.13 3.60 -20.06
N GLY A 155 -15.02 2.43 -20.68
CA GLY A 155 -14.17 2.20 -21.86
C GLY A 155 -12.67 2.36 -21.58
N LEU A 156 -12.23 2.10 -20.33
CA LEU A 156 -10.85 2.28 -19.92
C LEU A 156 -10.07 0.96 -19.93
N ARG A 157 -8.80 1.06 -20.22
CA ARG A 157 -7.81 -0.01 -19.97
C ARG A 157 -7.29 0.14 -18.55
N LYS A 158 -7.02 -0.99 -17.89
CA LYS A 158 -6.36 -1.05 -16.59
C LYS A 158 -4.93 -1.54 -16.77
N ILE A 159 -3.97 -0.83 -16.20
CA ILE A 159 -2.56 -1.20 -16.12
C ILE A 159 -2.25 -1.39 -14.64
N ASP A 160 -2.02 -2.62 -14.22
CA ASP A 160 -1.73 -2.97 -12.83
C ASP A 160 -0.27 -2.67 -12.49
N LEU A 161 -0.02 -1.81 -11.51
CA LEU A 161 1.34 -1.37 -11.21
C LEU A 161 2.19 -2.43 -10.50
N GLY A 162 1.58 -3.39 -9.80
CA GLY A 162 2.29 -4.52 -9.22
C GLY A 162 2.77 -5.50 -10.30
N GLU A 163 1.94 -5.75 -11.31
CA GLU A 163 2.31 -6.55 -12.49
C GLU A 163 3.48 -5.90 -13.25
N GLU A 164 3.39 -4.60 -13.53
CA GLU A 164 4.43 -3.86 -14.24
C GLU A 164 5.75 -3.78 -13.48
N TRP A 165 5.70 -3.63 -12.14
CA TRP A 165 6.87 -3.71 -11.29
C TRP A 165 7.54 -5.09 -11.37
N THR A 166 6.75 -6.15 -11.21
CA THR A 166 7.27 -7.52 -11.26
C THR A 166 7.83 -7.85 -12.64
N ALA A 167 7.17 -7.41 -13.72
CA ALA A 167 7.68 -7.58 -15.09
C ALA A 167 9.00 -6.81 -15.34
N MET A 168 9.19 -5.66 -14.70
CA MET A 168 10.41 -4.85 -14.82
C MET A 168 11.58 -5.42 -14.02
N THR A 169 11.32 -5.95 -12.81
CA THR A 169 12.37 -6.23 -11.82
C THR A 169 12.54 -7.70 -11.48
N GLY A 170 11.51 -8.53 -11.72
CA GLY A 170 11.43 -9.91 -11.23
C GLY A 170 11.13 -10.04 -9.73
N LEU A 171 11.01 -8.92 -9.00
CA LEU A 171 10.86 -8.86 -7.55
C LEU A 171 9.43 -8.52 -7.12
N PRO A 172 9.01 -8.91 -5.90
CA PRO A 172 7.78 -8.42 -5.29
C PRO A 172 7.83 -6.91 -5.04
N PHE A 173 6.65 -6.30 -4.86
CA PHE A 173 6.51 -4.91 -4.45
C PHE A 173 5.83 -4.80 -3.08
N ILE A 174 6.32 -3.92 -2.21
CA ILE A 174 5.74 -3.63 -0.90
C ILE A 174 5.12 -2.22 -0.91
N TYR A 175 3.80 -2.16 -0.73
CA TYR A 175 3.02 -0.92 -0.77
C TYR A 175 3.01 -0.20 0.57
N ALA A 176 2.85 -0.95 1.66
CA ALA A 176 2.80 -0.45 3.03
C ALA A 176 3.40 -1.47 3.99
N ALA A 177 3.92 -1.00 5.12
CA ALA A 177 4.40 -1.84 6.20
C ALA A 177 4.22 -1.14 7.55
N TRP A 178 4.18 -1.93 8.64
CA TRP A 178 4.23 -1.39 9.98
C TRP A 178 5.55 -0.67 10.20
N THR A 179 5.47 0.62 10.46
CA THR A 179 6.61 1.52 10.61
C THR A 179 6.49 2.32 11.90
N GLY A 180 7.57 2.50 12.62
CA GLY A 180 7.64 3.32 13.82
C GLY A 180 9.06 3.80 14.09
N ARG A 181 9.22 4.69 15.08
CA ARG A 181 10.56 5.11 15.54
C ARG A 181 11.24 3.97 16.30
N SER A 182 12.57 3.94 16.26
CA SER A 182 13.36 3.00 17.04
C SER A 182 12.92 3.02 18.52
N GLY A 183 12.65 1.83 19.08
CA GLY A 183 12.14 1.70 20.45
C GLY A 183 10.65 1.96 20.67
N ALA A 184 9.89 2.28 19.62
CA ALA A 184 8.44 2.51 19.72
C ALA A 184 7.66 1.26 20.11
N VAL A 185 8.18 0.09 19.76
CA VAL A 185 7.60 -1.22 20.10
C VAL A 185 8.66 -2.16 20.66
N THR A 186 8.22 -3.10 21.50
CA THR A 186 9.07 -4.15 22.07
C THR A 186 9.13 -5.38 21.17
N SER A 187 10.10 -6.29 21.42
CA SER A 187 10.16 -7.58 20.72
C SER A 187 8.87 -8.38 20.88
N SER A 188 8.22 -8.32 22.05
CA SER A 188 6.90 -8.95 22.28
C SER A 188 5.80 -8.33 21.41
N ASP A 189 5.86 -7.02 21.14
CA ASP A 189 4.90 -6.36 20.24
C ASP A 189 5.14 -6.77 18.79
N VAL A 190 6.40 -6.89 18.37
CA VAL A 190 6.76 -7.42 17.04
C VAL A 190 6.20 -8.84 16.86
N GLU A 191 6.42 -9.74 17.82
CA GLU A 191 5.90 -11.11 17.78
C GLU A 191 4.36 -11.13 17.70
N ALA A 192 3.68 -10.25 18.45
CA ALA A 192 2.23 -10.14 18.43
C ALA A 192 1.69 -9.62 17.09
N LEU A 193 2.37 -8.66 16.45
CA LEU A 193 2.02 -8.17 15.10
C LEU A 193 2.20 -9.28 14.05
N GLN A 194 3.27 -10.06 14.14
CA GLN A 194 3.49 -11.22 13.27
C GLN A 194 2.43 -12.31 13.49
N GLN A 195 2.03 -12.55 14.74
CA GLN A 195 0.95 -13.48 15.03
C GLN A 195 -0.40 -12.96 14.52
N ALA A 196 -0.69 -11.67 14.68
CA ALA A 196 -1.91 -11.05 14.16
C ALA A 196 -2.00 -11.18 12.63
N GLN A 197 -0.89 -11.01 11.91
CA GLN A 197 -0.82 -11.25 10.46
C GLN A 197 -1.18 -12.70 10.10
N ARG A 198 -0.63 -13.71 10.80
CA ARG A 198 -0.96 -15.13 10.55
C ARG A 198 -2.44 -15.39 10.75
N VAL A 199 -3.01 -14.95 11.88
CA VAL A 199 -4.44 -15.11 12.19
C VAL A 199 -5.31 -14.41 11.14
N GLY A 200 -4.95 -13.20 10.73
CA GLY A 200 -5.72 -12.46 9.73
C GLY A 200 -5.68 -13.09 8.34
N VAL A 201 -4.55 -13.65 7.92
CA VAL A 201 -4.44 -14.39 6.66
C VAL A 201 -5.29 -15.66 6.69
N GLU A 202 -5.35 -16.37 7.80
CA GLU A 202 -6.24 -17.53 8.00
C GLU A 202 -7.73 -17.12 8.04
N SER A 203 -8.03 -15.86 8.41
CA SER A 203 -9.38 -15.32 8.54
C SER A 203 -9.92 -14.65 7.27
N VAL A 204 -9.28 -14.80 6.12
CA VAL A 204 -9.64 -14.10 4.87
C VAL A 204 -11.11 -14.27 4.49
N ASP A 205 -11.72 -15.43 4.71
CA ASP A 205 -13.13 -15.65 4.39
C ASP A 205 -14.06 -14.86 5.29
N ALA A 206 -13.77 -14.77 6.58
CA ALA A 206 -14.53 -13.96 7.53
C ALA A 206 -14.41 -12.46 7.21
N ILE A 207 -13.19 -12.00 6.92
CA ILE A 207 -12.91 -10.62 6.50
C ILE A 207 -13.67 -10.28 5.21
N ALA A 208 -13.64 -11.17 4.22
CA ALA A 208 -14.34 -10.97 2.97
C ALA A 208 -15.87 -10.94 3.14
N ALA A 209 -16.42 -11.78 4.03
CA ALA A 209 -17.85 -11.79 4.35
C ALA A 209 -18.28 -10.48 5.03
N GLU A 210 -17.50 -9.97 5.99
CA GLU A 210 -17.72 -8.67 6.63
C GLU A 210 -17.70 -7.53 5.59
N TYR A 211 -16.69 -7.51 4.73
CA TYR A 211 -16.55 -6.51 3.67
C TYR A 211 -17.70 -6.58 2.65
N GLY A 212 -18.17 -7.78 2.32
CA GLY A 212 -19.23 -8.02 1.35
C GLY A 212 -20.61 -7.56 1.81
N ARG A 213 -20.84 -7.43 3.13
CA ARG A 213 -22.11 -6.94 3.71
C ARG A 213 -23.35 -7.64 3.15
N GLY A 214 -23.26 -8.95 2.92
CA GLY A 214 -24.35 -9.77 2.36
C GLY A 214 -24.39 -9.84 0.82
N ASP A 215 -23.57 -9.08 0.10
CA ASP A 215 -23.42 -9.24 -1.35
C ASP A 215 -22.42 -10.36 -1.66
N ALA A 216 -22.94 -11.46 -2.23
CA ALA A 216 -22.13 -12.65 -2.53
C ALA A 216 -21.03 -12.38 -3.59
N ARG A 217 -21.29 -11.50 -4.58
CA ARG A 217 -20.30 -11.17 -5.62
C ARG A 217 -19.17 -10.34 -5.03
N ARG A 218 -19.50 -9.36 -4.18
CA ARG A 218 -18.53 -8.53 -3.48
C ARG A 218 -17.70 -9.36 -2.53
N THR A 219 -18.33 -10.28 -1.76
CA THR A 219 -17.64 -11.24 -0.89
C THR A 219 -16.65 -12.10 -1.66
N ALA A 220 -17.08 -12.73 -2.76
CA ALA A 220 -16.22 -13.60 -3.57
C ALA A 220 -15.04 -12.83 -4.16
N ARG A 221 -15.24 -11.60 -4.67
CA ARG A 221 -14.17 -10.73 -5.18
C ARG A 221 -13.18 -10.35 -4.09
N ALA A 222 -13.68 -9.99 -2.90
CA ALA A 222 -12.83 -9.65 -1.76
C ALA A 222 -11.97 -10.84 -1.31
N ALA A 223 -12.54 -12.04 -1.22
CA ALA A 223 -11.81 -13.25 -0.87
C ALA A 223 -10.72 -13.60 -1.89
N ALA A 224 -11.04 -13.57 -3.19
CA ALA A 224 -10.07 -13.78 -4.26
C ALA A 224 -8.93 -12.75 -4.22
N TYR A 225 -9.26 -11.48 -4.08
CA TYR A 225 -8.28 -10.40 -3.95
C TYR A 225 -7.30 -10.61 -2.80
N LEU A 226 -7.79 -10.91 -1.60
CA LEU A 226 -6.95 -11.11 -0.41
C LEU A 226 -6.07 -12.37 -0.49
N ARG A 227 -6.53 -13.44 -1.16
CA ARG A 227 -5.77 -14.69 -1.32
C ARG A 227 -4.76 -14.64 -2.45
N ASP A 228 -5.17 -14.15 -3.60
CA ASP A 228 -4.44 -14.33 -4.84
C ASP A 228 -3.50 -13.16 -5.11
N ASN A 229 -3.95 -11.91 -4.87
CA ASN A 229 -3.24 -10.70 -5.24
C ASN A 229 -2.36 -10.15 -4.10
N VAL A 230 -2.89 -10.08 -2.87
CA VAL A 230 -2.16 -9.49 -1.74
C VAL A 230 -1.26 -10.52 -1.07
N LYS A 231 -0.03 -10.10 -0.74
CA LYS A 231 0.95 -10.89 0.02
C LYS A 231 1.32 -10.10 1.29
N TYR A 232 1.38 -10.82 2.43
CA TYR A 232 1.54 -10.19 3.74
C TYR A 232 2.91 -10.42 4.37
N GLY A 233 3.77 -11.18 3.70
CA GLY A 233 5.14 -11.40 4.13
C GLY A 233 6.07 -10.25 3.75
N LEU A 234 7.14 -10.07 4.52
CA LEU A 234 8.27 -9.23 4.19
C LEU A 234 9.56 -10.05 4.43
N GLY A 235 9.78 -11.01 3.51
CA GLY A 235 10.95 -11.89 3.48
C GLY A 235 12.10 -11.30 2.67
N PRO A 236 13.12 -12.11 2.35
CA PRO A 236 14.31 -11.63 1.63
C PRO A 236 14.01 -11.03 0.24
N ASP A 237 13.13 -11.64 -0.56
CA ASP A 237 12.78 -11.15 -1.89
C ASP A 237 11.98 -9.82 -1.79
N GLU A 238 11.04 -9.75 -0.83
CA GLU A 238 10.25 -8.55 -0.56
C GLU A 238 11.15 -7.41 -0.09
N ALA A 239 12.11 -7.69 0.79
CA ALA A 239 13.11 -6.72 1.24
C ALA A 239 14.00 -6.25 0.08
N ALA A 240 14.42 -7.15 -0.81
CA ALA A 240 15.19 -6.79 -2.00
C ALA A 240 14.38 -5.89 -2.94
N GLY A 241 13.10 -6.21 -3.20
CA GLY A 241 12.19 -5.39 -3.99
C GLY A 241 11.95 -4.01 -3.38
N LEU A 242 11.69 -3.97 -2.08
CA LEU A 242 11.52 -2.72 -1.34
C LEU A 242 12.79 -1.85 -1.39
N GLN A 243 13.97 -2.42 -1.12
CA GLN A 243 15.23 -1.68 -1.19
C GLN A 243 15.48 -1.12 -2.60
N LEU A 244 15.20 -1.91 -3.65
CA LEU A 244 15.34 -1.46 -5.03
C LEU A 244 14.40 -0.27 -5.33
N PHE A 245 13.14 -0.35 -4.89
CA PHE A 245 12.17 0.74 -5.04
C PHE A 245 12.63 2.02 -4.34
N LEU A 246 13.09 1.92 -3.08
CA LEU A 246 13.60 3.07 -2.33
C LEU A 246 14.83 3.70 -3.00
N ASN A 247 15.69 2.89 -3.60
CA ASN A 247 16.85 3.38 -4.37
C ASN A 247 16.39 4.15 -5.62
N TYR A 248 15.45 3.61 -6.40
CA TYR A 248 14.88 4.32 -7.56
C TYR A 248 14.21 5.64 -7.17
N ALA A 249 13.47 5.65 -6.06
CA ALA A 249 12.84 6.86 -5.55
C ALA A 249 13.88 7.94 -5.21
N ALA A 250 14.98 7.56 -4.55
CA ALA A 250 16.07 8.48 -4.23
C ALA A 250 16.79 8.98 -5.49
N ASP A 251 17.05 8.11 -6.48
CA ASP A 251 17.71 8.47 -7.75
C ASP A 251 16.89 9.47 -8.56
N LEU A 252 15.58 9.33 -8.53
CA LEU A 252 14.64 10.25 -9.16
C LEU A 252 14.33 11.50 -8.30
N ARG A 253 14.98 11.64 -7.14
CA ARG A 253 14.77 12.75 -6.18
C ARG A 253 13.32 12.84 -5.70
N LEU A 254 12.64 11.71 -5.62
CA LEU A 254 11.27 11.58 -5.08
C LEU A 254 11.25 11.34 -3.57
N ALA A 255 12.43 11.16 -2.98
CA ALA A 255 12.63 10.99 -1.56
C ALA A 255 13.90 11.75 -1.11
N PRO A 256 13.98 12.18 0.17
CA PRO A 256 15.04 13.08 0.63
C PRO A 256 16.43 12.43 0.67
N ARG A 257 16.51 11.10 0.81
CA ARG A 257 17.78 10.37 1.02
C ARG A 257 17.69 8.91 0.59
N ARG A 258 18.85 8.29 0.36
CA ARG A 258 18.99 6.83 0.32
C ARG A 258 19.17 6.29 1.74
N ARG A 259 18.55 5.14 2.01
CA ARG A 259 18.73 4.40 3.25
C ARG A 259 18.71 2.90 2.98
N THR A 260 19.48 2.15 3.76
CA THR A 260 19.32 0.69 3.89
C THR A 260 18.13 0.41 4.79
N LEU A 261 17.41 -0.67 4.50
CA LEU A 261 16.29 -1.11 5.34
C LEU A 261 16.77 -1.42 6.76
N GLU A 262 16.01 -0.97 7.71
CA GLU A 262 16.24 -1.20 9.14
C GLU A 262 14.95 -1.71 9.77
N PHE A 263 15.09 -2.69 10.66
CA PHE A 263 13.99 -3.39 11.32
C PHE A 263 14.10 -3.27 12.85
N PHE A 264 12.97 -3.48 13.54
CA PHE A 264 12.94 -3.60 15.00
C PHE A 264 13.66 -4.84 15.48
#